data_f3a3fe916b5f2a5c24e750e09eff0e0f
#
_entry.id   f3a3fe916b5f2a5c24e750e09eff0e0f
#
_cell.length_a   1.000
_cell.length_b   1.000
_cell.length_c   1.000
_cell.angle_alpha   90.00
_cell.angle_beta   90.00
_cell.angle_gamma   90.00
#
_symmetry.space_group_name_H-M   'P 1'
#
loop_
_entity.id
_entity.type
_entity.pdbx_description
1 polymer ?
#
loop_
_entity_poly.entity_id
_entity_poly.type
_entity_poly.pdbx_seq_one_letter_code
_entity_poly.pdbx_strand_id
1 'polypeptide(L)'
;MKESVNFVKRTDIIVMGHRIKGKKENLMVTLIIPGPKQPQDFNSFLYPLIQEMKLLQDGILCYDGNKKEYFTLRAHILAWTGDLPALSKILYLTGHNSYSGCRFCNLRGTLNEMNRHVYYPLQQNIDPIRLPIRTHDEMLTSINQIEHLKGDRRETYIRNCGIKGKSILFELSSIKFPRSFPVDIMHLFFENIAPHMFRHWIGKFYPKNDERNSNNYTISSKTWIEIAVEWANWIILFSLPLLKGRLPQSYFLGWSNFVEAVQLCIQPRIDFEDLDKIRNLLIQFYNHYASSYGLEGERLPVYLISFHYSLHIGDCIEDLGPCRGFWQFPMERYCGMLIPLISSRKLPYVNLINNVLLQERFKYLQFLPTYDEKVFSNFKEKEKAWPSHRQCYAAIFQKNARDIRDIEESYMKYGKLRTKDGNIVSSKWWKKENDSSRNDYCVAINLTIDEQEEETFGQVEYFMLHNMQNQERMFAYIRKIKKLEKNIGNLKFFDCFGPLQYVEVIGIDRTVGFFEVYDKKIII
;
A
#
# COMPACT_ATOMS: atom_id res chain seq x y z
N MET A 1 -8.23 7.88 -33.16
CA MET A 1 -6.94 7.60 -32.47
C MET A 1 -7.10 7.14 -31.00
N LYS A 2 -8.24 7.43 -30.32
CA LYS A 2 -8.53 6.97 -28.94
C LYS A 2 -9.04 5.52 -28.82
N GLU A 3 -9.65 4.97 -29.84
CA GLU A 3 -10.26 3.61 -29.81
C GLU A 3 -9.26 2.45 -29.89
N SER A 4 -8.07 2.68 -30.46
CA SER A 4 -7.07 1.62 -30.61
C SER A 4 -6.17 1.42 -29.39
N VAL A 5 -6.14 2.37 -28.45
CA VAL A 5 -5.44 2.25 -27.15
C VAL A 5 -6.30 1.45 -26.15
N ASN A 6 -7.62 1.41 -26.38
CA ASN A 6 -8.55 0.62 -25.58
C ASN A 6 -8.46 -0.90 -25.80
N PHE A 7 -7.62 -1.39 -26.75
CA PHE A 7 -7.52 -2.81 -27.07
C PHE A 7 -6.74 -3.61 -26.02
N VAL A 8 -5.88 -2.96 -25.23
CA VAL A 8 -5.18 -3.59 -24.11
C VAL A 8 -5.49 -2.76 -22.86
N LYS A 9 -6.51 -3.16 -22.12
CA LYS A 9 -6.85 -2.59 -20.83
C LYS A 9 -5.92 -3.16 -19.75
N ARG A 10 -5.78 -2.49 -18.61
CA ARG A 10 -5.09 -3.01 -17.43
C ARG A 10 -5.55 -4.42 -17.05
N THR A 11 -6.84 -4.68 -17.21
CA THR A 11 -7.49 -5.99 -16.95
C THR A 11 -7.14 -7.08 -17.97
N ASP A 12 -6.51 -6.72 -19.09
CA ASP A 12 -6.20 -7.65 -20.17
C ASP A 12 -4.80 -8.27 -20.04
N ILE A 13 -4.04 -7.88 -19.00
CA ILE A 13 -2.66 -8.35 -18.76
C ILE A 13 -2.55 -8.81 -17.31
N ILE A 14 -2.18 -10.07 -17.14
CA ILE A 14 -1.80 -10.61 -15.83
C ILE A 14 -0.28 -10.62 -15.77
N VAL A 15 0.28 -9.88 -14.82
CA VAL A 15 1.72 -9.82 -14.58
C VAL A 15 2.02 -10.48 -13.25
N MET A 16 2.93 -11.43 -13.28
CA MET A 16 3.48 -12.06 -12.08
C MET A 16 4.94 -11.66 -11.95
N GLY A 17 5.36 -11.34 -10.75
CA GLY A 17 6.73 -10.91 -10.50
C GLY A 17 7.13 -11.06 -9.05
N HIS A 18 8.42 -11.13 -8.82
CA HIS A 18 9.00 -11.18 -7.49
C HIS A 18 9.40 -9.79 -7.02
N ARG A 19 9.22 -9.51 -5.75
CA ARG A 19 9.56 -8.24 -5.15
C ARG A 19 10.68 -8.42 -4.12
N ILE A 20 11.79 -7.72 -4.35
CA ILE A 20 12.88 -7.61 -3.38
C ILE A 20 12.92 -6.17 -2.86
N LYS A 21 12.73 -5.96 -1.55
CA LYS A 21 12.82 -4.65 -0.87
C LYS A 21 12.00 -3.50 -1.47
N GLY A 22 10.88 -3.78 -2.13
CA GLY A 22 9.88 -2.77 -2.53
C GLY A 22 10.29 -1.74 -3.57
N LYS A 23 11.46 -1.83 -4.15
CA LYS A 23 11.93 -0.92 -5.20
C LYS A 23 11.58 -1.45 -6.59
N LYS A 24 11.32 -0.54 -7.53
CA LYS A 24 10.97 -0.86 -8.92
C LYS A 24 12.05 -1.70 -9.61
N GLU A 25 13.31 -1.36 -9.41
CA GLU A 25 14.46 -2.05 -9.97
C GLU A 25 14.59 -3.51 -9.51
N ASN A 26 13.98 -3.85 -8.38
CA ASN A 26 13.99 -5.18 -7.80
C ASN A 26 12.74 -6.00 -8.13
N LEU A 27 11.87 -5.50 -9.02
CA LEU A 27 10.74 -6.25 -9.52
C LEU A 27 11.19 -7.07 -10.72
N MET A 28 11.05 -8.39 -10.64
CA MET A 28 11.33 -9.31 -11.73
C MET A 28 10.01 -9.84 -12.30
N VAL A 29 9.75 -9.59 -13.57
CA VAL A 29 8.57 -10.12 -14.26
C VAL A 29 8.86 -11.55 -14.69
N THR A 30 8.07 -12.50 -14.19
CA THR A 30 8.23 -13.92 -14.51
C THR A 30 7.23 -14.41 -15.53
N LEU A 31 6.06 -13.77 -15.62
CA LEU A 31 5.00 -14.19 -16.53
C LEU A 31 4.12 -13.00 -16.93
N ILE A 32 3.78 -12.94 -18.22
CA ILE A 32 2.76 -12.04 -18.77
C ILE A 32 1.75 -12.88 -19.51
N ILE A 33 0.50 -12.88 -19.08
CA ILE A 33 -0.59 -13.59 -19.72
C ILE A 33 -1.41 -12.58 -20.53
N PRO A 34 -1.50 -12.74 -21.87
CA PRO A 34 -2.27 -11.82 -22.69
C PRO A 34 -3.78 -12.04 -22.52
N GLY A 35 -4.54 -10.92 -22.40
CA GLY A 35 -5.99 -10.89 -22.44
C GLY A 35 -6.56 -10.84 -23.87
N PRO A 36 -7.86 -10.51 -24.06
CA PRO A 36 -8.82 -10.13 -23.01
C PRO A 36 -9.47 -11.32 -22.29
N LYS A 37 -9.32 -12.54 -22.81
CA LYS A 37 -9.89 -13.74 -22.18
C LYS A 37 -8.94 -14.27 -21.11
N GLN A 38 -9.52 -14.56 -19.96
CA GLN A 38 -8.75 -15.18 -18.87
C GLN A 38 -8.42 -16.64 -19.21
N PRO A 39 -7.27 -17.18 -18.74
CA PRO A 39 -6.95 -18.58 -18.85
C PRO A 39 -8.05 -19.45 -18.22
N GLN A 40 -8.40 -20.52 -18.88
CA GLN A 40 -9.28 -21.54 -18.30
C GLN A 40 -8.52 -22.40 -17.29
N ASP A 41 -7.25 -22.67 -17.58
CA ASP A 41 -6.34 -23.43 -16.72
C ASP A 41 -5.11 -22.60 -16.38
N PHE A 42 -5.03 -22.11 -15.14
CA PHE A 42 -3.87 -21.38 -14.65
C PHE A 42 -2.66 -22.28 -14.37
N ASN A 43 -2.88 -23.57 -14.08
CA ASN A 43 -1.80 -24.50 -13.79
C ASN A 43 -0.84 -24.64 -14.98
N SER A 44 -1.36 -24.70 -16.21
CA SER A 44 -0.55 -24.78 -17.43
C SER A 44 0.36 -23.57 -17.61
N PHE A 45 -0.14 -22.37 -17.31
CA PHE A 45 0.67 -21.13 -17.39
C PHE A 45 1.72 -21.05 -16.28
N LEU A 46 1.41 -21.54 -15.09
CA LEU A 46 2.32 -21.52 -13.94
C LEU A 46 3.34 -22.65 -13.98
N TYR A 47 3.08 -23.71 -14.74
CA TYR A 47 3.92 -24.91 -14.76
C TYR A 47 5.41 -24.63 -14.94
N PRO A 48 5.86 -23.83 -15.93
CA PRO A 48 7.30 -23.56 -16.10
C PRO A 48 7.92 -22.91 -14.86
N LEU A 49 7.25 -21.90 -14.28
CA LEU A 49 7.70 -21.22 -13.07
C LEU A 49 7.80 -22.18 -11.89
N ILE A 50 6.80 -23.05 -11.72
CA ILE A 50 6.79 -24.00 -10.59
C ILE A 50 7.91 -25.04 -10.74
N GLN A 51 8.21 -25.50 -11.95
CA GLN A 51 9.32 -26.43 -12.17
C GLN A 51 10.68 -25.78 -11.83
N GLU A 52 10.90 -24.53 -12.24
CA GLU A 52 12.11 -23.78 -11.85
C GLU A 52 12.20 -23.57 -10.34
N MET A 53 11.09 -23.24 -9.70
CA MET A 53 11.05 -23.04 -8.25
C MET A 53 11.30 -24.34 -7.46
N LYS A 54 10.89 -25.50 -7.98
CA LYS A 54 11.22 -26.80 -7.38
C LYS A 54 12.73 -27.04 -7.43
N LEU A 55 13.37 -26.78 -8.56
CA LEU A 55 14.83 -26.88 -8.67
C LEU A 55 15.55 -25.93 -7.70
N LEU A 56 15.03 -24.70 -7.59
CA LEU A 56 15.60 -23.71 -6.66
C LEU A 56 15.39 -24.08 -5.19
N GLN A 57 14.28 -24.74 -4.84
CA GLN A 57 14.11 -25.27 -3.48
C GLN A 57 15.15 -26.32 -3.11
N ASP A 58 15.44 -27.24 -4.05
CA ASP A 58 16.42 -28.29 -3.86
C ASP A 58 17.86 -27.75 -3.88
N GLY A 59 18.06 -26.64 -4.57
CA GLY A 59 19.32 -25.93 -4.68
C GLY A 59 20.03 -26.18 -5.99
N ILE A 60 20.47 -25.10 -6.62
CA ILE A 60 21.27 -25.11 -7.86
C ILE A 60 22.67 -24.58 -7.58
N LEU A 61 23.67 -25.25 -8.20
CA LEU A 61 25.06 -24.80 -8.11
C LEU A 61 25.24 -23.55 -8.97
N CYS A 62 25.62 -22.44 -8.33
CA CYS A 62 25.88 -21.16 -8.98
C CYS A 62 27.33 -20.74 -8.74
N TYR A 63 27.87 -19.93 -9.67
CA TYR A 63 29.18 -19.33 -9.52
C TYR A 63 29.08 -17.87 -9.08
N ASP A 64 29.70 -17.52 -7.97
CA ASP A 64 29.84 -16.13 -7.52
C ASP A 64 31.05 -15.49 -8.21
N GLY A 65 30.78 -14.65 -9.21
CA GLY A 65 31.82 -13.96 -9.99
C GLY A 65 32.67 -12.97 -9.17
N ASN A 66 32.15 -12.46 -8.05
CA ASN A 66 32.88 -11.57 -7.16
C ASN A 66 33.84 -12.33 -6.25
N LYS A 67 33.34 -13.37 -5.59
CA LYS A 67 34.14 -14.22 -4.70
C LYS A 67 34.98 -15.27 -5.45
N LYS A 68 34.67 -15.51 -6.72
CA LYS A 68 35.28 -16.55 -7.58
C LYS A 68 35.14 -17.96 -7.02
N GLU A 69 33.99 -18.25 -6.41
CA GLU A 69 33.68 -19.55 -5.81
C GLU A 69 32.30 -20.06 -6.22
N TYR A 70 32.11 -21.37 -6.14
CA TYR A 70 30.79 -21.98 -6.31
C TYR A 70 30.03 -22.01 -5.00
N PHE A 71 28.71 -21.75 -5.08
CA PHE A 71 27.79 -21.85 -3.97
C PHE A 71 26.47 -22.46 -4.39
N THR A 72 25.72 -23.04 -3.45
CA THR A 72 24.39 -23.57 -3.71
C THR A 72 23.36 -22.46 -3.47
N LEU A 73 22.69 -22.02 -4.53
CA LEU A 73 21.57 -21.09 -4.45
C LEU A 73 20.28 -21.84 -4.15
N ARG A 74 19.60 -21.44 -3.08
CA ARG A 74 18.24 -21.90 -2.75
C ARG A 74 17.29 -20.72 -2.71
N ALA A 75 16.08 -20.91 -3.27
CA ALA A 75 15.03 -19.90 -3.21
C ALA A 75 13.66 -20.54 -3.02
N HIS A 76 12.79 -19.84 -2.29
CA HIS A 76 11.44 -20.29 -1.96
C HIS A 76 10.43 -19.16 -2.18
N ILE A 77 9.24 -19.51 -2.65
CA ILE A 77 8.10 -18.61 -2.65
C ILE A 77 7.46 -18.69 -1.26
N LEU A 78 7.43 -17.57 -0.53
CA LEU A 78 6.83 -17.50 0.80
C LEU A 78 5.36 -17.10 0.75
N ALA A 79 5.02 -16.19 -0.15
CA ALA A 79 3.67 -15.67 -0.30
C ALA A 79 3.32 -15.46 -1.77
N TRP A 80 2.04 -15.63 -2.07
CA TRP A 80 1.43 -15.32 -3.36
C TRP A 80 0.30 -14.32 -3.16
N THR A 81 0.44 -13.13 -3.73
CA THR A 81 -0.47 -12.01 -3.49
C THR A 81 -1.23 -11.63 -4.76
N GLY A 82 -2.42 -11.08 -4.59
CA GLY A 82 -3.29 -10.65 -5.68
C GLY A 82 -4.64 -10.22 -5.16
N ASP A 83 -5.51 -9.72 -6.05
CA ASP A 83 -6.90 -9.45 -5.72
C ASP A 83 -7.67 -10.74 -5.39
N LEU A 84 -8.84 -10.59 -4.78
CA LEU A 84 -9.67 -11.75 -4.39
C LEU A 84 -10.07 -12.64 -5.58
N PRO A 85 -10.51 -12.10 -6.74
CA PRO A 85 -10.81 -12.88 -7.93
C PRO A 85 -9.62 -13.64 -8.49
N ALA A 86 -8.43 -13.01 -8.59
CA ALA A 86 -7.23 -13.65 -9.11
C ALA A 86 -6.79 -14.82 -8.23
N LEU A 87 -6.70 -14.58 -6.91
CA LEU A 87 -6.33 -15.65 -5.97
C LEU A 87 -7.35 -16.79 -5.96
N SER A 88 -8.64 -16.49 -6.05
CA SER A 88 -9.66 -17.54 -6.13
C SER A 88 -9.50 -18.44 -7.36
N LYS A 89 -9.08 -17.87 -8.50
CA LYS A 89 -8.85 -18.65 -9.73
C LYS A 89 -7.58 -19.47 -9.66
N ILE A 90 -6.48 -18.88 -9.25
CA ILE A 90 -5.18 -19.56 -9.13
C ILE A 90 -5.24 -20.70 -8.11
N LEU A 91 -6.00 -20.52 -7.04
CA LEU A 91 -6.20 -21.52 -5.99
C LEU A 91 -7.33 -22.50 -6.26
N TYR A 92 -8.04 -22.37 -7.39
CA TYR A 92 -9.21 -23.18 -7.71
C TYR A 92 -10.30 -23.12 -6.62
N LEU A 93 -10.57 -21.92 -6.08
CA LEU A 93 -11.66 -21.66 -5.15
C LEU A 93 -12.94 -21.22 -5.89
N THR A 94 -14.08 -21.33 -5.23
CA THR A 94 -15.38 -20.95 -5.80
C THR A 94 -15.58 -19.44 -5.94
N GLY A 95 -14.78 -18.64 -5.22
CA GLY A 95 -14.80 -17.17 -5.29
C GLY A 95 -15.77 -16.52 -4.30
N HIS A 96 -15.80 -15.20 -4.35
CA HIS A 96 -16.43 -14.35 -3.33
C HIS A 96 -17.97 -14.45 -3.25
N ASN A 97 -18.64 -14.83 -4.36
CA ASN A 97 -20.09 -15.00 -4.41
C ASN A 97 -20.49 -16.47 -4.26
N SER A 98 -19.92 -17.16 -3.28
CA SER A 98 -20.24 -18.55 -2.97
C SER A 98 -20.44 -18.75 -1.48
N TYR A 99 -21.09 -19.83 -1.07
CA TYR A 99 -21.37 -20.11 0.35
C TYR A 99 -20.09 -20.27 1.20
N SER A 100 -18.99 -20.71 0.59
CA SER A 100 -17.68 -20.91 1.24
C SER A 100 -16.60 -20.10 0.54
N GLY A 101 -16.85 -18.79 0.31
CA GLY A 101 -15.98 -17.91 -0.45
C GLY A 101 -14.80 -17.35 0.34
N CYS A 102 -14.80 -17.44 1.67
CA CYS A 102 -13.63 -17.05 2.46
C CYS A 102 -12.53 -18.11 2.33
N ARG A 103 -11.30 -17.66 1.98
CA ARG A 103 -10.15 -18.56 1.93
C ARG A 103 -9.51 -18.81 3.30
N PHE A 104 -9.76 -17.94 4.29
CA PHE A 104 -9.14 -18.03 5.62
C PHE A 104 -9.95 -18.86 6.61
N CYS A 105 -11.27 -18.78 6.56
CA CYS A 105 -12.12 -19.48 7.53
C CYS A 105 -13.28 -20.23 6.88
N ASN A 106 -13.87 -21.14 7.64
CA ASN A 106 -15.00 -21.97 7.23
C ASN A 106 -16.37 -21.29 7.49
N LEU A 107 -16.37 -19.94 7.60
CA LEU A 107 -17.64 -19.21 7.71
C LEU A 107 -18.48 -19.40 6.46
N ARG A 108 -19.76 -19.74 6.66
CA ARG A 108 -20.71 -19.93 5.57
C ARG A 108 -21.48 -18.65 5.29
N GLY A 109 -21.45 -18.21 4.04
CA GLY A 109 -22.23 -17.07 3.58
C GLY A 109 -23.72 -17.40 3.44
N THR A 110 -24.56 -16.36 3.47
CA THR A 110 -26.00 -16.38 3.36
C THR A 110 -26.45 -15.86 2.00
N LEU A 111 -27.24 -16.64 1.27
CA LEU A 111 -27.79 -16.23 -0.02
C LEU A 111 -28.93 -15.23 0.18
N ASN A 112 -28.90 -14.15 -0.55
CA ASN A 112 -30.05 -13.27 -0.72
C ASN A 112 -30.81 -13.71 -1.96
N GLU A 113 -32.02 -14.22 -1.75
CA GLU A 113 -32.88 -14.78 -2.82
C GLU A 113 -33.26 -13.74 -3.89
N MET A 114 -33.38 -12.46 -3.50
CA MET A 114 -33.82 -11.40 -4.42
C MET A 114 -32.77 -11.05 -5.46
N ASN A 115 -31.50 -10.95 -5.07
CA ASN A 115 -30.41 -10.56 -6.00
C ASN A 115 -29.42 -11.67 -6.30
N ARG A 116 -29.66 -12.88 -5.77
CA ARG A 116 -28.84 -14.08 -5.98
C ARG A 116 -27.38 -13.90 -5.58
N HIS A 117 -27.09 -12.98 -4.65
CA HIS A 117 -25.78 -12.71 -4.11
C HIS A 117 -25.61 -13.32 -2.71
N VAL A 118 -24.41 -13.83 -2.42
CA VAL A 118 -24.06 -14.40 -1.12
C VAL A 118 -23.34 -13.36 -0.29
N TYR A 119 -23.82 -13.16 0.93
CA TYR A 119 -23.30 -12.21 1.92
C TYR A 119 -22.74 -12.94 3.13
N TYR A 120 -21.89 -12.27 3.92
CA TYR A 120 -21.13 -12.87 5.01
C TYR A 120 -21.39 -12.20 6.37
N PRO A 121 -22.63 -12.22 6.90
CA PRO A 121 -22.89 -11.81 8.27
C PRO A 121 -22.22 -12.80 9.22
N LEU A 122 -21.61 -12.31 10.32
CA LEU A 122 -21.26 -13.18 11.44
C LEU A 122 -22.54 -13.65 12.14
N GLN A 123 -22.63 -14.95 12.36
CA GLN A 123 -23.72 -15.50 13.16
C GLN A 123 -23.55 -15.10 14.63
N GLN A 124 -24.62 -14.93 15.36
CA GLN A 124 -24.64 -14.43 16.75
C GLN A 124 -23.73 -15.22 17.71
N ASN A 125 -23.47 -16.48 17.42
CA ASN A 125 -22.63 -17.37 18.24
C ASN A 125 -21.17 -17.44 17.78
N ILE A 126 -20.77 -16.67 16.78
CA ILE A 126 -19.39 -16.66 16.27
C ILE A 126 -18.65 -15.44 16.81
N ASP A 127 -17.64 -15.69 17.61
CA ASP A 127 -16.72 -14.67 18.08
C ASP A 127 -15.79 -14.22 16.93
N PRO A 128 -15.77 -12.92 16.57
CA PRO A 128 -14.89 -12.41 15.53
C PRO A 128 -13.39 -12.58 15.83
N ILE A 129 -13.04 -12.82 17.11
CA ILE A 129 -11.66 -13.09 17.54
C ILE A 129 -11.27 -14.56 17.26
N ARG A 130 -12.27 -15.47 17.24
CA ARG A 130 -12.05 -16.92 17.15
C ARG A 130 -12.79 -17.52 15.96
N LEU A 131 -12.48 -17.01 14.78
CA LEU A 131 -13.03 -17.55 13.55
C LEU A 131 -12.54 -18.99 13.30
N PRO A 132 -13.36 -19.88 12.71
CA PRO A 132 -12.98 -21.26 12.40
C PRO A 132 -12.01 -21.28 11.20
N ILE A 133 -10.73 -21.07 11.46
CA ILE A 133 -9.67 -20.93 10.43
C ILE A 133 -9.48 -22.25 9.69
N ARG A 134 -9.37 -22.17 8.35
CA ARG A 134 -9.03 -23.29 7.47
C ARG A 134 -7.56 -23.70 7.65
N THR A 135 -7.27 -24.96 7.47
CA THR A 135 -5.91 -25.48 7.50
C THR A 135 -5.45 -26.00 6.14
N HIS A 136 -4.14 -26.15 5.98
CA HIS A 136 -3.55 -26.71 4.77
C HIS A 136 -3.97 -28.18 4.57
N ASP A 137 -4.03 -28.94 5.64
CA ASP A 137 -4.38 -30.39 5.59
C ASP A 137 -5.87 -30.59 5.24
N GLU A 138 -6.77 -29.73 5.75
CA GLU A 138 -8.18 -29.71 5.35
C GLU A 138 -8.31 -29.38 3.85
N MET A 139 -7.52 -28.43 3.35
CA MET A 139 -7.48 -28.09 1.92
C MET A 139 -7.07 -29.29 1.07
N LEU A 140 -5.96 -29.96 1.41
CA LEU A 140 -5.47 -31.14 0.70
C LEU A 140 -6.46 -32.32 0.76
N THR A 141 -7.07 -32.54 1.94
CA THR A 141 -8.11 -33.56 2.11
C THR A 141 -9.31 -33.29 1.23
N SER A 142 -9.77 -32.04 1.16
CA SER A 142 -10.90 -31.66 0.30
C SER A 142 -10.58 -31.82 -1.18
N ILE A 143 -9.36 -31.48 -1.62
CA ILE A 143 -8.89 -31.68 -2.98
C ILE A 143 -8.96 -33.17 -3.35
N ASN A 144 -8.40 -34.03 -2.50
CA ASN A 144 -8.39 -35.48 -2.71
C ASN A 144 -9.84 -36.02 -2.84
N GLN A 145 -10.74 -35.60 -1.97
CA GLN A 145 -12.15 -36.01 -2.07
C GLN A 145 -12.81 -35.57 -3.38
N ILE A 146 -12.56 -34.35 -3.84
CA ILE A 146 -13.11 -33.81 -5.10
C ILE A 146 -12.63 -34.64 -6.31
N GLU A 147 -11.39 -35.10 -6.31
CA GLU A 147 -10.84 -35.92 -7.39
C GLU A 147 -11.56 -37.29 -7.50
N HIS A 148 -12.07 -37.84 -6.40
CA HIS A 148 -12.77 -39.11 -6.37
C HIS A 148 -14.29 -39.00 -6.58
N LEU A 149 -14.88 -37.81 -6.40
CA LEU A 149 -16.31 -37.58 -6.58
C LEU A 149 -16.65 -37.25 -8.03
N LYS A 150 -17.87 -37.62 -8.45
CA LYS A 150 -18.42 -37.36 -9.82
C LYS A 150 -19.85 -36.82 -9.74
N GLY A 151 -20.28 -36.15 -10.83
CA GLY A 151 -21.64 -35.65 -11.00
C GLY A 151 -22.11 -34.75 -9.85
N ASP A 152 -23.37 -34.84 -9.45
CA ASP A 152 -24.02 -33.98 -8.46
C ASP A 152 -23.37 -34.05 -7.08
N ARG A 153 -22.81 -35.22 -6.72
CA ARG A 153 -22.09 -35.35 -5.44
C ARG A 153 -20.84 -34.48 -5.41
N ARG A 154 -20.13 -34.42 -6.53
CA ARG A 154 -18.96 -33.56 -6.69
C ARG A 154 -19.35 -32.08 -6.60
N GLU A 155 -20.37 -31.67 -7.31
CA GLU A 155 -20.83 -30.27 -7.31
C GLU A 155 -21.37 -29.84 -5.94
N THR A 156 -22.08 -30.71 -5.25
CA THR A 156 -22.53 -30.46 -3.88
C THR A 156 -21.37 -30.30 -2.90
N TYR A 157 -20.36 -31.16 -3.03
CA TYR A 157 -19.17 -31.09 -2.18
C TYR A 157 -18.38 -29.79 -2.44
N ILE A 158 -18.15 -29.41 -3.70
CA ILE A 158 -17.51 -28.15 -4.11
C ILE A 158 -18.27 -26.95 -3.52
N ARG A 159 -19.59 -26.93 -3.61
CA ARG A 159 -20.45 -25.86 -3.06
C ARG A 159 -20.27 -25.71 -1.54
N ASN A 160 -20.07 -26.82 -0.86
CA ASN A 160 -19.94 -26.84 0.61
C ASN A 160 -18.54 -26.47 1.08
N CYS A 161 -17.48 -26.99 0.46
CA CYS A 161 -16.10 -26.72 0.88
C CYS A 161 -15.49 -25.46 0.23
N GLY A 162 -16.05 -25.00 -0.91
CA GLY A 162 -15.56 -23.84 -1.63
C GLY A 162 -14.31 -24.09 -2.50
N ILE A 163 -13.94 -25.35 -2.73
CA ILE A 163 -12.73 -25.77 -3.46
C ILE A 163 -13.18 -26.47 -4.74
N LYS A 164 -12.58 -26.18 -5.89
CA LYS A 164 -12.90 -26.76 -7.19
C LYS A 164 -11.87 -27.78 -7.68
N GLY A 165 -10.64 -27.68 -7.22
CA GLY A 165 -9.54 -28.52 -7.67
C GLY A 165 -8.20 -28.14 -7.04
N LYS A 166 -7.12 -28.73 -7.54
CA LYS A 166 -5.76 -28.56 -7.04
C LYS A 166 -5.00 -27.47 -7.79
N SER A 167 -4.48 -26.51 -7.06
CA SER A 167 -3.50 -25.56 -7.60
C SER A 167 -2.12 -26.20 -7.67
N ILE A 168 -1.39 -25.95 -8.76
CA ILE A 168 0.01 -26.38 -8.92
C ILE A 168 0.93 -25.73 -7.88
N LEU A 169 0.54 -24.61 -7.27
CA LEU A 169 1.29 -23.96 -6.20
C LEU A 169 1.52 -24.88 -5.00
N PHE A 170 0.62 -25.84 -4.75
CA PHE A 170 0.76 -26.80 -3.65
C PHE A 170 1.83 -27.88 -3.89
N GLU A 171 2.49 -27.87 -5.04
CA GLU A 171 3.70 -28.68 -5.26
C GLU A 171 4.96 -28.08 -4.62
N LEU A 172 4.91 -26.79 -4.22
CA LEU A 172 6.00 -26.13 -3.51
C LEU A 172 5.87 -26.34 -2.02
N SER A 173 6.92 -26.86 -1.39
CA SER A 173 6.93 -27.18 0.05
C SER A 173 6.77 -25.95 0.96
N SER A 174 7.19 -24.78 0.47
CA SER A 174 7.08 -23.50 1.18
C SER A 174 5.69 -22.91 1.20
N ILE A 175 4.79 -23.34 0.32
CA ILE A 175 3.42 -22.83 0.22
C ILE A 175 2.51 -23.54 1.21
N LYS A 176 1.89 -22.76 2.10
CA LYS A 176 0.93 -23.22 3.11
C LYS A 176 -0.37 -22.45 3.01
N PHE A 177 -1.48 -23.13 2.74
CA PHE A 177 -2.82 -22.56 2.73
C PHE A 177 -3.38 -22.43 4.15
N PRO A 178 -4.04 -21.31 4.53
CA PRO A 178 -4.20 -20.07 3.76
C PRO A 178 -3.04 -19.08 3.94
N ARG A 179 -2.08 -19.35 4.83
CA ARG A 179 -1.05 -18.45 5.34
C ARG A 179 -0.17 -17.81 4.26
N SER A 180 0.15 -18.55 3.18
CA SER A 180 0.93 -18.01 2.05
C SER A 180 0.12 -17.13 1.09
N PHE A 181 -1.16 -16.86 1.36
CA PHE A 181 -2.06 -16.11 0.48
C PHE A 181 -2.72 -14.94 1.21
N PRO A 182 -1.97 -13.90 1.57
CA PRO A 182 -2.47 -12.80 2.38
C PRO A 182 -3.56 -12.00 1.67
N VAL A 183 -4.26 -11.20 2.46
CA VAL A 183 -5.19 -10.20 1.94
C VAL A 183 -4.40 -9.00 1.46
N ASP A 184 -4.63 -8.59 0.21
CA ASP A 184 -4.11 -7.33 -0.29
C ASP A 184 -4.94 -6.16 0.23
N ILE A 185 -4.34 -5.34 1.10
CA ILE A 185 -5.02 -4.19 1.69
C ILE A 185 -5.30 -3.07 0.68
N MET A 186 -4.56 -3.00 -0.44
CA MET A 186 -4.82 -2.01 -1.47
C MET A 186 -6.22 -2.21 -2.07
N HIS A 187 -6.52 -3.41 -2.55
CA HIS A 187 -7.84 -3.73 -3.08
C HIS A 187 -8.89 -3.77 -1.96
N LEU A 188 -8.55 -4.33 -0.78
CA LEU A 188 -9.54 -4.47 0.29
C LEU A 188 -9.98 -3.12 0.87
N PHE A 189 -9.04 -2.32 1.35
CA PHE A 189 -9.37 -1.08 2.06
C PHE A 189 -9.70 0.07 1.10
N PHE A 190 -8.86 0.27 0.07
CA PHE A 190 -8.96 1.46 -0.76
C PHE A 190 -9.91 1.30 -1.94
N GLU A 191 -10.05 0.11 -2.50
CA GLU A 191 -10.94 -0.13 -3.65
C GLU A 191 -12.29 -0.77 -3.29
N ASN A 192 -12.41 -1.39 -2.11
CA ASN A 192 -13.66 -2.02 -1.69
C ASN A 192 -14.30 -1.32 -0.49
N ILE A 193 -13.71 -1.37 0.72
CA ILE A 193 -14.37 -0.90 1.94
C ILE A 193 -14.64 0.61 1.85
N ALA A 194 -13.66 1.44 1.50
CA ALA A 194 -13.85 2.88 1.47
C ALA A 194 -14.91 3.35 0.47
N PRO A 195 -14.93 2.89 -0.80
CA PRO A 195 -16.00 3.22 -1.72
C PRO A 195 -17.38 2.75 -1.26
N HIS A 196 -17.47 1.61 -0.54
CA HIS A 196 -18.74 1.14 0.00
C HIS A 196 -19.25 2.02 1.13
N MET A 197 -18.38 2.39 2.06
CA MET A 197 -18.72 3.35 3.11
C MET A 197 -19.14 4.69 2.54
N PHE A 198 -18.43 5.18 1.54
CA PHE A 198 -18.78 6.40 0.85
C PHE A 198 -20.17 6.34 0.21
N ARG A 199 -20.55 5.22 -0.42
CA ARG A 199 -21.89 5.03 -0.99
C ARG A 199 -22.99 5.11 0.06
N HIS A 200 -22.75 4.58 1.27
CA HIS A 200 -23.70 4.75 2.39
C HIS A 200 -23.91 6.24 2.71
N TRP A 201 -22.83 6.99 2.87
CA TRP A 201 -22.90 8.39 3.30
C TRP A 201 -23.49 9.33 2.25
N ILE A 202 -23.38 9.00 0.97
CA ILE A 202 -24.02 9.79 -0.13
C ILE A 202 -25.41 9.29 -0.50
N GLY A 203 -25.96 8.32 0.25
CA GLY A 203 -27.29 7.76 -0.02
C GLY A 203 -27.39 7.03 -1.37
N LYS A 204 -26.32 6.34 -1.81
CA LYS A 204 -26.26 5.59 -3.08
C LYS A 204 -25.84 4.14 -2.92
N PHE A 205 -25.96 3.59 -1.73
CA PHE A 205 -25.63 2.20 -1.48
C PHE A 205 -26.69 1.24 -2.02
N TYR A 206 -27.97 1.54 -1.78
CA TYR A 206 -29.11 0.79 -2.29
C TYR A 206 -29.55 1.30 -3.68
N PRO A 207 -30.43 0.58 -4.39
CA PRO A 207 -30.99 1.05 -5.66
C PRO A 207 -31.60 2.45 -5.56
N LYS A 208 -31.67 3.14 -6.70
CA LYS A 208 -32.26 4.49 -6.77
C LYS A 208 -33.70 4.47 -6.25
N ASN A 209 -34.06 5.48 -5.44
CA ASN A 209 -35.38 5.63 -4.78
C ASN A 209 -35.66 4.61 -3.65
N ASP A 210 -34.67 3.88 -3.16
CA ASP A 210 -34.82 3.06 -1.98
C ASP A 210 -34.74 3.94 -0.72
N GLU A 211 -35.77 3.84 0.15
CA GLU A 211 -35.86 4.64 1.37
C GLU A 211 -34.67 4.42 2.30
N ARG A 212 -34.03 3.25 2.24
CA ARG A 212 -32.82 2.92 3.00
C ARG A 212 -31.61 3.79 2.64
N ASN A 213 -31.67 4.56 1.53
CA ASN A 213 -30.66 5.55 1.17
C ASN A 213 -30.78 6.86 1.97
N SER A 214 -31.92 7.09 2.63
CA SER A 214 -32.17 8.29 3.45
C SER A 214 -32.04 7.93 4.94
N ASN A 215 -30.83 8.01 5.46
CA ASN A 215 -30.52 7.72 6.85
C ASN A 215 -29.89 8.93 7.54
N ASN A 216 -29.81 8.90 8.87
CA ASN A 216 -29.20 9.95 9.69
C ASN A 216 -27.71 10.18 9.42
N TYR A 217 -27.04 9.20 8.81
CA TYR A 217 -25.63 9.30 8.38
C TYR A 217 -25.46 9.80 6.93
N THR A 218 -26.55 10.09 6.21
CA THR A 218 -26.47 10.55 4.81
C THR A 218 -26.09 12.02 4.76
N ILE A 219 -25.03 12.34 4.03
CA ILE A 219 -24.50 13.69 3.86
C ILE A 219 -25.01 14.27 2.54
N SER A 220 -25.35 15.57 2.52
CA SER A 220 -25.90 16.22 1.33
C SER A 220 -24.91 16.24 0.15
N SER A 221 -25.42 16.11 -1.07
CA SER A 221 -24.61 16.12 -2.30
C SER A 221 -23.81 17.42 -2.49
N LYS A 222 -24.27 18.54 -1.93
CA LYS A 222 -23.56 19.83 -2.00
C LYS A 222 -22.22 19.78 -1.24
N THR A 223 -22.18 19.05 -0.13
CA THR A 223 -20.98 18.88 0.71
C THR A 223 -19.93 17.94 0.06
N TRP A 224 -20.37 17.05 -0.87
CA TRP A 224 -19.50 16.05 -1.47
C TRP A 224 -18.72 16.51 -2.70
N ILE A 225 -19.13 17.59 -3.37
CA ILE A 225 -18.44 18.12 -4.56
C ILE A 225 -17.00 18.55 -4.23
N GLU A 226 -16.74 18.84 -2.97
CA GLU A 226 -15.43 19.28 -2.46
C GLU A 226 -14.45 18.13 -2.13
N ILE A 227 -14.86 16.85 -2.22
CA ILE A 227 -14.17 15.72 -1.58
C ILE A 227 -13.55 14.70 -2.57
N ALA A 228 -13.60 14.92 -3.89
CA ALA A 228 -13.09 13.95 -4.88
C ALA A 228 -11.56 13.84 -4.85
N VAL A 229 -11.03 12.84 -4.14
CA VAL A 229 -9.59 12.53 -4.00
C VAL A 229 -9.37 11.02 -4.18
N GLU A 230 -8.15 10.63 -4.57
CA GLU A 230 -7.70 9.23 -4.56
C GLU A 230 -7.99 8.55 -3.20
N TRP A 231 -8.61 7.37 -3.21
CA TRP A 231 -9.14 6.71 -2.00
C TRP A 231 -8.10 6.49 -0.89
N ALA A 232 -6.86 6.17 -1.24
CA ALA A 232 -5.81 5.98 -0.24
C ALA A 232 -5.53 7.28 0.53
N ASN A 233 -5.34 8.38 -0.17
CA ASN A 233 -5.13 9.69 0.43
C ASN A 233 -6.38 10.16 1.18
N TRP A 234 -7.57 9.87 0.65
CA TRP A 234 -8.81 10.21 1.31
C TRP A 234 -8.97 9.53 2.67
N ILE A 235 -8.74 8.20 2.76
CA ILE A 235 -8.82 7.48 4.03
C ILE A 235 -7.77 8.01 5.01
N ILE A 236 -6.50 8.01 4.59
CA ILE A 236 -5.36 8.21 5.48
C ILE A 236 -5.30 9.65 5.99
N LEU A 237 -5.63 10.63 5.13
CA LEU A 237 -5.36 12.04 5.37
C LEU A 237 -6.62 12.88 5.56
N PHE A 238 -7.66 12.68 4.74
CA PHE A 238 -8.75 13.64 4.60
C PHE A 238 -10.05 13.21 5.25
N SER A 239 -10.32 11.90 5.39
CA SER A 239 -11.65 11.44 5.79
C SER A 239 -12.04 11.91 7.18
N LEU A 240 -11.15 11.82 8.17
CA LEU A 240 -11.49 12.23 9.53
C LEU A 240 -11.73 13.75 9.66
N PRO A 241 -10.83 14.64 9.18
CA PRO A 241 -11.12 16.09 9.23
C PRO A 241 -12.39 16.47 8.51
N LEU A 242 -12.66 15.88 7.33
CA LEU A 242 -13.80 16.22 6.50
C LEU A 242 -15.12 15.67 7.03
N LEU A 243 -15.12 14.51 7.68
CA LEU A 243 -16.33 13.89 8.22
C LEU A 243 -16.69 14.36 9.62
N LYS A 244 -15.74 14.96 10.35
CA LYS A 244 -15.98 15.48 11.69
C LYS A 244 -17.09 16.53 11.70
N GLY A 245 -18.10 16.33 12.52
CA GLY A 245 -19.28 17.21 12.61
C GLY A 245 -20.27 17.11 11.44
N ARG A 246 -19.96 16.27 10.42
CA ARG A 246 -20.87 15.97 9.29
C ARG A 246 -21.52 14.60 9.40
N LEU A 247 -20.87 13.67 10.08
CA LEU A 247 -21.48 12.40 10.50
C LEU A 247 -21.92 12.49 11.95
N PRO A 248 -22.99 11.78 12.35
CA PRO A 248 -23.30 11.57 13.75
C PRO A 248 -22.10 10.96 14.48
N GLN A 249 -21.92 11.33 15.75
CA GLN A 249 -20.72 10.99 16.51
C GLN A 249 -20.42 9.48 16.55
N SER A 250 -21.43 8.63 16.68
CA SER A 250 -21.26 7.17 16.68
C SER A 250 -20.70 6.64 15.37
N TYR A 251 -21.19 7.12 14.24
CA TYR A 251 -20.71 6.74 12.89
C TYR A 251 -19.29 7.27 12.62
N PHE A 252 -19.00 8.49 13.10
CA PHE A 252 -17.66 9.05 13.01
C PHE A 252 -16.65 8.23 13.80
N LEU A 253 -16.98 7.83 15.04
CA LEU A 253 -16.11 7.00 15.87
C LEU A 253 -15.87 5.61 15.26
N GLY A 254 -16.93 4.97 14.73
CA GLY A 254 -16.79 3.70 14.04
C GLY A 254 -15.84 3.79 12.82
N TRP A 255 -15.95 4.87 12.04
CA TRP A 255 -15.03 5.11 10.93
C TRP A 255 -13.60 5.43 11.39
N SER A 256 -13.44 6.17 12.50
CA SER A 256 -12.11 6.49 13.02
C SER A 256 -11.32 5.24 13.43
N ASN A 257 -11.99 4.20 13.96
CA ASN A 257 -11.34 2.92 14.24
C ASN A 257 -10.76 2.27 12.97
N PHE A 258 -11.51 2.33 11.86
CA PHE A 258 -11.02 1.81 10.58
C PHE A 258 -9.82 2.61 10.06
N VAL A 259 -9.89 3.94 10.10
CA VAL A 259 -8.79 4.81 9.64
C VAL A 259 -7.53 4.57 10.45
N GLU A 260 -7.64 4.47 11.78
CA GLU A 260 -6.50 4.19 12.65
C GLU A 260 -5.90 2.81 12.36
N ALA A 261 -6.73 1.78 12.16
CA ALA A 261 -6.26 0.46 11.75
C ALA A 261 -5.50 0.51 10.40
N VAL A 262 -6.02 1.24 9.41
CA VAL A 262 -5.36 1.42 8.10
C VAL A 262 -4.01 2.12 8.27
N GLN A 263 -3.94 3.18 9.09
CA GLN A 263 -2.71 3.92 9.35
C GLN A 263 -1.64 3.03 9.99
N LEU A 264 -2.01 2.13 10.90
CA LEU A 264 -1.09 1.14 11.47
C LEU A 264 -0.68 0.08 10.43
N CYS A 265 -1.62 -0.47 9.65
CA CYS A 265 -1.33 -1.48 8.63
C CYS A 265 -0.34 -1.01 7.55
N ILE A 266 -0.29 0.29 7.25
CA ILE A 266 0.64 0.85 6.26
C ILE A 266 2.02 1.18 6.83
N GLN A 267 2.26 1.00 8.12
CA GLN A 267 3.57 1.25 8.71
C GLN A 267 4.64 0.29 8.16
N PRO A 268 5.90 0.74 8.05
CA PRO A 268 7.00 -0.11 7.60
C PRO A 268 7.42 -1.16 8.64
N ARG A 269 7.10 -0.90 9.90
CA ARG A 269 7.33 -1.78 11.04
C ARG A 269 6.06 -1.83 11.86
N ILE A 270 5.71 -3.02 12.33
CA ILE A 270 4.54 -3.30 13.17
C ILE A 270 5.06 -4.20 14.29
N ASP A 271 4.94 -3.77 15.53
CA ASP A 271 5.25 -4.60 16.69
C ASP A 271 4.02 -5.39 17.16
N PHE A 272 4.16 -6.19 18.20
CA PHE A 272 3.07 -7.04 18.69
C PHE A 272 1.93 -6.23 19.31
N GLU A 273 2.22 -5.08 19.94
CA GLU A 273 1.19 -4.19 20.52
C GLU A 273 0.38 -3.54 19.39
N ASP A 274 1.05 -3.08 18.34
CA ASP A 274 0.40 -2.56 17.13
C ASP A 274 -0.46 -3.63 16.46
N LEU A 275 0.01 -4.88 16.38
CA LEU A 275 -0.74 -5.99 15.79
C LEU A 275 -2.03 -6.27 16.56
N ASP A 276 -1.97 -6.33 17.88
CA ASP A 276 -3.16 -6.51 18.72
C ASP A 276 -4.11 -5.32 18.61
N LYS A 277 -3.56 -4.13 18.52
CA LYS A 277 -4.36 -2.91 18.30
C LYS A 277 -5.06 -2.94 16.94
N ILE A 278 -4.37 -3.35 15.86
CA ILE A 278 -4.97 -3.52 14.51
C ILE A 278 -6.15 -4.50 14.58
N ARG A 279 -5.97 -5.67 15.21
CA ARG A 279 -7.03 -6.67 15.37
C ARG A 279 -8.24 -6.08 16.08
N ASN A 280 -8.01 -5.44 17.22
CA ASN A 280 -9.08 -4.84 18.02
C ASN A 280 -9.83 -3.73 17.26
N LEU A 281 -9.13 -2.84 16.59
CA LEU A 281 -9.74 -1.76 15.82
C LEU A 281 -10.58 -2.28 14.64
N LEU A 282 -10.11 -3.29 13.91
CA LEU A 282 -10.86 -3.90 12.81
C LEU A 282 -12.09 -4.65 13.29
N ILE A 283 -12.02 -5.33 14.45
CA ILE A 283 -13.18 -5.97 15.09
C ILE A 283 -14.19 -4.91 15.56
N GLN A 284 -13.74 -3.85 16.19
CA GLN A 284 -14.61 -2.74 16.60
C GLN A 284 -15.29 -2.09 15.40
N PHE A 285 -14.55 -1.86 14.33
CA PHE A 285 -15.10 -1.35 13.07
C PHE A 285 -16.14 -2.31 12.49
N TYR A 286 -15.85 -3.62 12.40
CA TYR A 286 -16.78 -4.62 11.90
C TYR A 286 -18.07 -4.67 12.73
N ASN A 287 -17.96 -4.71 14.05
CA ASN A 287 -19.10 -4.73 14.97
C ASN A 287 -19.96 -3.46 14.84
N HIS A 288 -19.31 -2.30 14.78
CA HIS A 288 -19.99 -1.03 14.52
C HIS A 288 -20.71 -1.06 13.17
N TYR A 289 -20.05 -1.57 12.11
CA TYR A 289 -20.65 -1.67 10.78
C TYR A 289 -21.85 -2.62 10.78
N ALA A 290 -21.72 -3.77 11.41
CA ALA A 290 -22.81 -4.74 11.52
C ALA A 290 -24.02 -4.18 12.28
N SER A 291 -23.83 -3.51 13.40
CA SER A 291 -24.93 -2.93 14.20
C SER A 291 -25.53 -1.69 13.55
N SER A 292 -24.72 -0.76 13.07
CA SER A 292 -25.19 0.56 12.63
C SER A 292 -25.68 0.60 11.18
N TYR A 293 -25.05 -0.17 10.29
CA TYR A 293 -25.42 -0.21 8.86
C TYR A 293 -26.19 -1.49 8.52
N GLY A 294 -25.85 -2.61 9.14
CA GLY A 294 -26.46 -3.92 8.92
C GLY A 294 -27.70 -4.18 9.76
N LEU A 295 -27.99 -3.36 10.78
CA LEU A 295 -29.08 -3.53 11.73
C LEU A 295 -29.17 -4.99 12.22
N GLU A 296 -28.04 -5.50 12.73
CA GLU A 296 -27.95 -6.86 13.31
C GLU A 296 -28.44 -7.99 12.39
N GLY A 297 -28.27 -7.81 11.07
CA GLY A 297 -28.64 -8.82 10.07
C GLY A 297 -29.89 -8.51 9.26
N GLU A 298 -30.70 -7.55 9.63
CA GLU A 298 -31.89 -7.16 8.87
C GLU A 298 -31.56 -6.64 7.47
N ARG A 299 -30.37 -6.01 7.30
CA ARG A 299 -29.88 -5.48 6.02
C ARG A 299 -28.78 -6.34 5.42
N LEU A 300 -29.13 -7.56 5.02
CA LEU A 300 -28.18 -8.55 4.49
C LEU A 300 -27.21 -8.01 3.40
N PRO A 301 -27.61 -7.14 2.43
CA PRO A 301 -26.69 -6.61 1.40
C PRO A 301 -25.48 -5.83 1.93
N VAL A 302 -25.48 -5.40 3.17
CA VAL A 302 -24.38 -4.70 3.83
C VAL A 302 -23.19 -5.63 4.07
N TYR A 303 -23.42 -6.92 4.33
CA TYR A 303 -22.41 -7.88 4.75
C TYR A 303 -21.59 -8.44 3.57
N LEU A 304 -20.95 -7.56 2.81
CA LEU A 304 -20.05 -7.97 1.73
C LEU A 304 -18.84 -8.72 2.29
N ILE A 305 -18.35 -9.68 1.53
CA ILE A 305 -17.19 -10.49 1.92
C ILE A 305 -15.94 -9.64 2.20
N SER A 306 -15.80 -8.46 1.60
CA SER A 306 -14.68 -7.54 1.86
C SER A 306 -14.64 -7.08 3.32
N PHE A 307 -15.81 -6.81 3.95
CA PHE A 307 -15.84 -6.47 5.37
C PHE A 307 -15.45 -7.66 6.24
N HIS A 308 -15.86 -8.88 5.88
CA HIS A 308 -15.43 -10.10 6.56
C HIS A 308 -13.92 -10.32 6.44
N TYR A 309 -13.34 -10.07 5.26
CA TYR A 309 -11.88 -10.22 5.05
C TYR A 309 -11.04 -9.28 5.91
N SER A 310 -11.59 -8.14 6.36
CA SER A 310 -10.86 -7.24 7.26
C SER A 310 -10.50 -7.90 8.60
N LEU A 311 -11.26 -8.89 9.04
CA LEU A 311 -11.01 -9.64 10.28
C LEU A 311 -9.77 -10.55 10.21
N HIS A 312 -9.28 -10.87 9.00
CA HIS A 312 -8.10 -11.71 8.78
C HIS A 312 -6.80 -10.93 8.52
N ILE A 313 -6.83 -9.60 8.55
CA ILE A 313 -5.64 -8.77 8.30
C ILE A 313 -4.57 -9.00 9.38
N GLY A 314 -4.98 -9.09 10.65
CA GLY A 314 -4.05 -9.38 11.74
C GLY A 314 -3.30 -10.68 11.54
N ASP A 315 -3.98 -11.74 11.09
CA ASP A 315 -3.36 -13.04 10.82
C ASP A 315 -2.37 -12.97 9.65
N CYS A 316 -2.71 -12.20 8.60
CA CYS A 316 -1.79 -11.98 7.47
C CYS A 316 -0.51 -11.23 7.90
N ILE A 317 -0.63 -10.26 8.80
CA ILE A 317 0.53 -9.51 9.33
C ILE A 317 1.38 -10.43 10.23
N GLU A 318 0.76 -11.25 11.06
CA GLU A 318 1.46 -12.21 11.90
C GLU A 318 2.24 -13.24 11.07
N ASP A 319 1.64 -13.73 9.98
CA ASP A 319 2.26 -14.73 9.11
C ASP A 319 3.38 -14.17 8.23
N LEU A 320 3.26 -12.94 7.72
CA LEU A 320 4.12 -12.42 6.64
C LEU A 320 4.75 -11.05 6.93
N GLY A 321 4.50 -10.49 8.11
CA GLY A 321 4.97 -9.16 8.49
C GLY A 321 4.13 -8.02 7.90
N PRO A 322 4.66 -6.79 7.91
CA PRO A 322 3.92 -5.58 7.50
C PRO A 322 3.30 -5.68 6.10
N CYS A 323 2.07 -5.17 5.95
CA CYS A 323 1.31 -5.24 4.69
C CYS A 323 2.05 -4.65 3.49
N ARG A 324 2.98 -3.71 3.71
CA ARG A 324 3.87 -3.19 2.65
C ARG A 324 4.71 -4.27 1.98
N GLY A 325 4.95 -5.39 2.66
CA GLY A 325 5.66 -6.55 2.12
C GLY A 325 4.91 -7.26 0.99
N PHE A 326 3.57 -7.23 1.03
CA PHE A 326 2.73 -8.03 0.13
C PHE A 326 1.55 -7.29 -0.54
N TRP A 327 1.37 -5.97 -0.33
CA TRP A 327 0.32 -5.19 -1.02
C TRP A 327 0.58 -5.03 -2.53
N GLN A 328 -0.46 -4.78 -3.31
CA GLN A 328 -0.38 -4.76 -4.77
C GLN A 328 -0.04 -3.40 -5.40
N PHE A 329 0.11 -2.32 -4.64
CA PHE A 329 0.50 -1.01 -5.20
C PHE A 329 1.68 -1.04 -6.17
N PRO A 330 2.79 -1.77 -5.89
CA PRO A 330 3.90 -1.85 -6.83
C PRO A 330 3.55 -2.56 -8.14
N MET A 331 2.73 -3.64 -8.06
CA MET A 331 2.33 -4.40 -9.24
C MET A 331 1.36 -3.59 -10.12
N GLU A 332 0.37 -2.92 -9.50
CA GLU A 332 -0.55 -2.04 -10.22
C GLU A 332 0.18 -0.88 -10.90
N ARG A 333 1.14 -0.27 -10.20
CA ARG A 333 2.01 0.74 -10.81
C ARG A 333 2.81 0.18 -11.96
N TYR A 334 3.36 -1.01 -11.82
CA TYR A 334 4.11 -1.69 -12.87
C TYR A 334 3.23 -1.99 -14.09
N CYS A 335 2.02 -2.54 -13.88
CA CYS A 335 1.04 -2.74 -14.95
C CYS A 335 0.74 -1.44 -15.70
N GLY A 336 0.61 -0.32 -14.96
CA GLY A 336 0.44 1.01 -15.57
C GLY A 336 1.63 1.45 -16.46
N MET A 337 2.85 1.00 -16.15
CA MET A 337 4.04 1.29 -16.96
C MET A 337 4.19 0.38 -18.18
N LEU A 338 3.56 -0.79 -18.19
CA LEU A 338 3.61 -1.70 -19.34
C LEU A 338 2.80 -1.20 -20.53
N ILE A 339 1.68 -0.53 -20.29
CA ILE A 339 0.79 -0.05 -21.36
C ILE A 339 1.50 0.88 -22.36
N PRO A 340 2.27 1.88 -21.93
CA PRO A 340 3.05 2.74 -22.86
C PRO A 340 4.11 2.01 -23.66
N LEU A 341 4.53 0.81 -23.25
CA LEU A 341 5.52 0.01 -24.00
C LEU A 341 4.92 -0.63 -25.26
N ILE A 342 3.59 -0.63 -25.40
CA ILE A 342 2.91 -1.21 -26.57
C ILE A 342 2.89 -0.17 -27.69
N SER A 343 3.80 -0.32 -28.65
CA SER A 343 3.89 0.55 -29.83
C SER A 343 3.27 -0.10 -31.09
N SER A 344 3.10 -1.43 -31.13
CA SER A 344 2.52 -2.16 -32.26
C SER A 344 1.03 -2.39 -32.09
N ARG A 345 0.22 -1.97 -33.09
CA ARG A 345 -1.22 -2.26 -33.15
C ARG A 345 -1.53 -3.67 -33.66
N LYS A 346 -0.64 -4.23 -34.50
CA LYS A 346 -0.84 -5.52 -35.15
C LYS A 346 -0.52 -6.70 -34.24
N LEU A 347 0.56 -6.58 -33.44
CA LEU A 347 1.04 -7.62 -32.53
C LEU A 347 1.37 -7.01 -31.16
N PRO A 348 0.37 -6.51 -30.42
CA PRO A 348 0.60 -5.73 -29.20
C PRO A 348 1.31 -6.54 -28.11
N TYR A 349 0.95 -7.81 -27.93
CA TYR A 349 1.53 -8.66 -26.88
C TYR A 349 2.96 -9.09 -27.19
N VAL A 350 3.26 -9.44 -28.45
CA VAL A 350 4.64 -9.75 -28.88
C VAL A 350 5.55 -8.54 -28.70
N ASN A 351 5.05 -7.36 -29.07
CA ASN A 351 5.77 -6.11 -28.89
C ASN A 351 6.01 -5.81 -27.40
N LEU A 352 4.99 -6.01 -26.55
CA LEU A 352 5.10 -5.85 -25.11
C LEU A 352 6.18 -6.77 -24.52
N ILE A 353 6.11 -8.07 -24.84
CA ILE A 353 7.05 -9.08 -24.33
C ILE A 353 8.47 -8.71 -24.74
N ASN A 354 8.70 -8.34 -26.00
CA ASN A 354 10.02 -7.95 -26.49
C ASN A 354 10.57 -6.72 -25.74
N ASN A 355 9.72 -5.72 -25.51
CA ASN A 355 10.13 -4.51 -24.76
C ASN A 355 10.41 -4.81 -23.29
N VAL A 356 9.64 -5.67 -22.64
CA VAL A 356 9.90 -6.11 -21.26
C VAL A 356 11.19 -6.91 -21.19
N LEU A 357 11.41 -7.87 -22.08
CA LEU A 357 12.66 -8.65 -22.15
C LEU A 357 13.88 -7.74 -22.36
N LEU A 358 13.74 -6.72 -23.23
CA LEU A 358 14.80 -5.74 -23.44
C LEU A 358 15.12 -4.97 -22.16
N GLN A 359 14.08 -4.49 -21.44
CA GLN A 359 14.28 -3.81 -20.17
C GLN A 359 14.94 -4.70 -19.11
N GLU A 360 14.51 -5.97 -19.01
CA GLU A 360 15.13 -6.92 -18.09
C GLU A 360 16.59 -7.17 -18.45
N ARG A 361 16.93 -7.36 -19.72
CA ARG A 361 18.32 -7.51 -20.18
C ARG A 361 19.18 -6.28 -19.83
N PHE A 362 18.65 -5.07 -19.99
CA PHE A 362 19.35 -3.84 -19.57
C PHE A 362 19.63 -3.80 -18.07
N LYS A 363 18.76 -4.32 -17.23
CA LYS A 363 19.03 -4.40 -15.78
C LYS A 363 20.24 -5.26 -15.45
N TYR A 364 20.52 -6.30 -16.24
CA TYR A 364 21.67 -7.17 -16.02
C TYR A 364 22.98 -6.62 -16.56
N LEU A 365 22.95 -5.68 -17.52
CA LEU A 365 24.17 -5.07 -18.06
C LEU A 365 25.00 -4.35 -16.98
N GLN A 366 24.37 -3.80 -15.95
CA GLN A 366 25.06 -3.15 -14.84
C GLN A 366 25.99 -4.09 -14.04
N PHE A 367 25.81 -5.40 -14.15
CA PHE A 367 26.63 -6.41 -13.48
C PHE A 367 27.79 -6.92 -14.35
N LEU A 368 27.89 -6.48 -15.60
CA LEU A 368 29.00 -6.84 -16.50
C LEU A 368 30.19 -5.88 -16.27
N PRO A 369 31.40 -6.41 -16.00
CA PRO A 369 32.56 -5.59 -15.64
C PRO A 369 32.94 -4.53 -16.70
N THR A 370 32.54 -4.72 -17.95
CA THR A 370 32.83 -3.82 -19.07
C THR A 370 31.89 -2.63 -19.22
N TYR A 371 30.78 -2.60 -18.49
CA TYR A 371 29.69 -1.61 -18.62
C TYR A 371 29.53 -0.70 -17.41
N ASP A 372 30.41 -0.80 -16.40
CA ASP A 372 30.09 -0.37 -15.05
C ASP A 372 29.94 1.15 -14.87
N GLU A 373 30.86 2.00 -15.23
CA GLU A 373 30.75 3.39 -14.76
C GLU A 373 30.21 4.40 -15.79
N LYS A 374 30.50 4.19 -17.07
CA LYS A 374 30.17 5.20 -18.09
C LYS A 374 28.72 5.23 -18.53
N VAL A 375 28.03 4.08 -18.46
CA VAL A 375 26.62 3.95 -18.88
C VAL A 375 25.66 4.16 -17.71
N PHE A 376 26.02 3.78 -16.49
CA PHE A 376 25.11 3.79 -15.33
C PHE A 376 25.47 4.80 -14.24
N SER A 377 26.66 5.40 -14.26
CA SER A 377 27.13 6.29 -13.19
C SER A 377 26.65 7.74 -13.28
N ASN A 378 26.05 8.18 -14.36
CA ASN A 378 25.95 9.61 -14.69
C ASN A 378 24.57 10.25 -14.59
N PHE A 379 23.61 9.66 -13.90
CA PHE A 379 22.39 10.38 -13.53
C PHE A 379 22.36 10.87 -12.07
N LYS A 380 23.53 11.13 -11.49
CA LYS A 380 23.60 12.11 -10.42
C LYS A 380 23.68 13.49 -11.12
N GLU A 381 22.51 14.10 -11.37
CA GLU A 381 22.48 15.55 -11.57
C GLU A 381 23.21 16.16 -10.39
N LYS A 382 24.36 16.78 -10.63
CA LYS A 382 25.01 17.65 -9.65
C LYS A 382 24.03 18.79 -9.41
N GLU A 383 23.31 18.73 -8.30
CA GLU A 383 22.45 19.83 -7.88
C GLU A 383 23.33 21.08 -7.81
N LYS A 384 22.90 22.16 -8.50
CA LYS A 384 23.67 23.41 -8.51
C LYS A 384 23.74 23.96 -7.09
N ALA A 385 24.95 24.11 -6.61
CA ALA A 385 25.21 24.86 -5.40
C ALA A 385 25.05 26.37 -5.66
N TRP A 386 24.51 27.11 -4.71
CA TRP A 386 24.31 28.55 -4.80
C TRP A 386 25.04 29.26 -3.66
N PRO A 387 25.55 30.48 -3.89
CA PRO A 387 26.18 31.28 -2.84
C PRO A 387 25.20 31.55 -1.70
N SER A 388 25.71 31.63 -0.54
CA SER A 388 24.95 31.76 0.69
C SER A 388 24.70 33.21 1.12
N HIS A 389 23.77 33.37 2.10
CA HIS A 389 23.55 34.64 2.78
C HIS A 389 24.26 34.66 4.14
N ARG A 390 25.04 35.71 4.43
CA ARG A 390 25.71 35.95 5.74
C ARG A 390 24.78 35.81 6.93
N GLN A 391 23.53 36.21 6.76
CA GLN A 391 22.49 36.10 7.81
C GLN A 391 22.24 34.64 8.25
N CYS A 392 22.45 33.67 7.38
CA CYS A 392 22.29 32.26 7.71
C CYS A 392 23.31 31.79 8.75
N TYR A 393 24.55 32.22 8.58
CA TYR A 393 25.63 31.90 9.51
C TYR A 393 25.47 32.60 10.87
N ALA A 394 25.02 33.85 10.86
CA ALA A 394 24.77 34.58 12.08
C ALA A 394 23.77 33.87 12.99
N ALA A 395 22.71 33.30 12.40
CA ALA A 395 21.70 32.54 13.12
C ALA A 395 22.25 31.22 13.72
N ILE A 396 23.08 30.47 12.95
CA ILE A 396 23.62 29.16 13.39
C ILE A 396 24.64 29.36 14.53
N PHE A 397 25.49 30.36 14.43
CA PHE A 397 26.61 30.55 15.36
C PHE A 397 26.37 31.65 16.42
N GLN A 398 25.17 32.22 16.47
CA GLN A 398 24.82 33.35 17.35
C GLN A 398 25.81 34.52 17.22
N LYS A 399 26.36 34.73 16.02
CA LYS A 399 27.31 35.79 15.70
C LYS A 399 26.66 36.89 14.86
N ASN A 400 27.20 38.10 14.93
CA ASN A 400 26.75 39.18 14.06
C ASN A 400 27.12 38.87 12.60
N ALA A 401 26.23 39.19 11.66
CA ALA A 401 26.44 38.95 10.21
C ALA A 401 27.71 39.62 9.64
N ARG A 402 28.24 40.66 10.35
CA ARG A 402 29.47 41.35 9.98
C ARG A 402 30.75 40.57 10.28
N ASP A 403 30.70 39.63 11.22
CA ASP A 403 31.84 38.85 11.69
C ASP A 403 32.05 37.55 10.88
N ILE A 404 31.21 37.32 9.85
CA ILE A 404 31.17 36.06 9.08
C ILE A 404 31.82 36.21 7.70
N ARG A 405 32.61 37.27 7.47
CA ARG A 405 33.19 37.57 6.14
C ARG A 405 34.04 36.44 5.57
N ASP A 406 34.75 35.72 6.41
CA ASP A 406 35.73 34.71 6.01
C ASP A 406 35.14 33.30 5.82
N ILE A 407 33.83 33.14 6.06
CA ILE A 407 33.15 31.83 6.03
C ILE A 407 32.27 31.68 4.76
N GLU A 408 32.08 32.75 4.00
CA GLU A 408 31.18 32.76 2.82
C GLU A 408 31.54 31.79 1.71
N GLU A 409 32.81 31.40 1.60
CA GLU A 409 33.28 30.52 0.53
C GLU A 409 33.10 29.03 0.82
N SER A 410 32.67 28.63 2.01
CA SER A 410 32.76 27.26 2.50
C SER A 410 31.43 26.50 2.63
N TYR A 411 30.30 27.04 2.22
CA TYR A 411 29.06 26.28 2.25
C TYR A 411 28.27 26.28 0.94
N MET A 412 27.49 25.21 0.75
CA MET A 412 26.68 24.98 -0.44
C MET A 412 25.20 24.83 -0.06
N LYS A 413 24.32 25.42 -0.88
CA LYS A 413 22.88 25.36 -0.73
C LYS A 413 22.29 24.26 -1.59
N TYR A 414 21.42 23.43 -1.00
CA TYR A 414 20.80 22.30 -1.66
C TYR A 414 19.28 22.40 -1.62
N GLY A 415 18.63 21.94 -2.68
CA GLY A 415 17.18 21.90 -2.80
C GLY A 415 16.53 20.63 -2.26
N LYS A 416 17.31 19.54 -2.16
CA LYS A 416 16.81 18.23 -1.73
C LYS A 416 17.78 17.56 -0.79
N LEU A 417 17.19 16.77 0.12
CA LEU A 417 17.89 15.91 1.06
C LEU A 417 17.44 14.47 0.85
N ARG A 418 18.37 13.54 0.83
CA ARG A 418 18.06 12.10 0.94
C ARG A 418 18.35 11.64 2.36
N THR A 419 17.32 11.15 3.05
CA THR A 419 17.45 10.59 4.40
C THR A 419 18.18 9.23 4.37
N LYS A 420 18.65 8.76 5.52
CA LYS A 420 19.28 7.43 5.67
C LYS A 420 18.37 6.29 5.20
N ASP A 421 17.06 6.45 5.34
CA ASP A 421 16.04 5.47 4.90
C ASP A 421 15.72 5.57 3.40
N GLY A 422 16.41 6.44 2.66
CA GLY A 422 16.26 6.61 1.22
C GLY A 422 15.10 7.51 0.79
N ASN A 423 14.37 8.12 1.74
CA ASN A 423 13.33 9.09 1.43
C ASN A 423 13.95 10.41 0.94
N ILE A 424 13.24 11.10 0.06
CA ILE A 424 13.66 12.41 -0.44
C ILE A 424 12.78 13.47 0.21
N VAL A 425 13.42 14.42 0.88
CA VAL A 425 12.80 15.64 1.41
C VAL A 425 13.19 16.78 0.48
N SER A 426 12.22 17.46 -0.09
CA SER A 426 12.44 18.65 -0.93
C SER A 426 12.46 19.92 -0.08
N SER A 427 12.79 21.04 -0.68
CA SER A 427 12.66 22.36 -0.09
C SER A 427 11.74 23.23 -0.95
N LYS A 428 11.19 24.29 -0.37
CA LYS A 428 10.42 25.27 -1.12
C LYS A 428 11.24 25.96 -2.21
N TRP A 429 12.51 26.18 -1.94
CA TRP A 429 13.41 26.77 -2.91
C TRP A 429 13.60 25.90 -4.16
N TRP A 430 13.55 24.55 -4.03
CA TRP A 430 13.61 23.63 -5.16
C TRP A 430 12.31 23.56 -5.95
N LYS A 431 11.18 23.77 -5.30
CA LYS A 431 9.86 23.66 -5.91
C LYS A 431 9.65 24.80 -6.92
N LYS A 432 9.51 24.47 -8.20
CA LYS A 432 9.11 25.44 -9.22
C LYS A 432 7.64 25.84 -8.98
N GLU A 433 7.30 27.13 -9.16
CA GLU A 433 5.96 27.68 -8.92
C GLU A 433 4.80 26.95 -9.62
N ASN A 434 5.08 26.17 -10.64
CA ASN A 434 4.10 25.42 -11.43
C ASN A 434 4.08 23.91 -11.17
N ASP A 435 4.82 23.40 -10.20
CA ASP A 435 4.83 21.97 -9.87
C ASP A 435 3.73 21.68 -8.85
N SER A 436 2.58 21.15 -9.33
CA SER A 436 1.45 20.73 -8.50
C SER A 436 1.67 19.43 -7.73
N SER A 437 2.87 18.84 -7.83
CA SER A 437 3.23 17.62 -7.14
C SER A 437 3.47 17.86 -5.64
N ARG A 438 3.36 16.82 -4.85
CA ARG A 438 3.39 16.69 -3.39
C ARG A 438 4.23 17.73 -2.64
N ASN A 439 3.70 18.21 -1.50
CA ASN A 439 4.38 19.13 -0.58
C ASN A 439 5.41 18.38 0.31
N ASP A 440 6.38 17.73 -0.31
CA ASP A 440 7.45 16.95 0.33
C ASP A 440 8.55 17.82 1.02
N TYR A 441 8.28 19.11 1.17
CA TYR A 441 9.08 20.05 1.95
C TYR A 441 8.57 20.29 3.37
N CYS A 442 7.47 19.66 3.77
CA CYS A 442 6.96 19.70 5.13
C CYS A 442 7.51 18.50 5.92
N VAL A 443 8.03 18.75 7.12
CA VAL A 443 8.77 17.75 7.90
C VAL A 443 8.38 17.74 9.37
N ALA A 444 8.44 16.55 9.98
CA ALA A 444 8.53 16.38 11.42
C ALA A 444 9.99 16.45 11.85
N ILE A 445 10.25 17.07 12.99
CA ILE A 445 11.58 17.37 13.51
C ILE A 445 11.62 16.95 14.97
N ASN A 446 12.55 16.10 15.33
CA ASN A 446 12.83 15.74 16.71
C ASN A 446 13.99 16.64 17.23
N LEU A 447 13.69 17.46 18.22
CA LEU A 447 14.65 18.34 18.87
C LEU A 447 14.89 17.85 20.29
N THR A 448 16.14 17.76 20.69
CA THR A 448 16.50 17.55 22.09
C THR A 448 16.65 18.93 22.76
N ILE A 449 15.70 19.29 23.62
CA ILE A 449 15.70 20.51 24.40
C ILE A 449 15.73 20.10 25.87
N ASP A 450 16.73 20.55 26.62
CA ASP A 450 16.90 20.27 28.06
C ASP A 450 16.76 18.77 28.43
N GLU A 451 17.41 17.91 27.64
CA GLU A 451 17.39 16.41 27.75
C GLU A 451 16.02 15.77 27.48
N GLN A 452 15.04 16.53 27.01
CA GLN A 452 13.76 15.99 26.55
C GLN A 452 13.65 16.04 25.01
N GLU A 453 13.18 14.96 24.41
CA GLU A 453 12.87 14.93 22.99
C GLU A 453 11.50 15.59 22.76
N GLU A 454 11.48 16.67 21.99
CA GLU A 454 10.27 17.36 21.56
C GLU A 454 10.08 17.22 20.06
N GLU A 455 8.95 16.59 19.65
CA GLU A 455 8.56 16.55 18.25
C GLU A 455 7.90 17.87 17.84
N THR A 456 8.43 18.49 16.80
CA THR A 456 7.88 19.71 16.20
C THR A 456 7.80 19.57 14.69
N PHE A 457 7.18 20.54 14.00
CA PHE A 457 6.92 20.45 12.56
C PHE A 457 7.30 21.76 11.88
N GLY A 458 7.64 21.68 10.60
CA GLY A 458 8.01 22.87 9.85
C GLY A 458 8.06 22.65 8.34
N GLN A 459 8.27 23.76 7.62
CA GLN A 459 8.47 23.78 6.18
C GLN A 459 9.91 24.13 5.86
N VAL A 460 10.57 23.27 5.09
CA VAL A 460 11.97 23.46 4.69
C VAL A 460 12.03 24.50 3.57
N GLU A 461 12.74 25.58 3.81
CA GLU A 461 13.01 26.59 2.78
C GLU A 461 14.18 26.17 1.88
N TYR A 462 15.28 25.67 2.44
CA TYR A 462 16.42 25.05 1.74
C TYR A 462 17.29 24.26 2.72
N PHE A 463 18.19 23.45 2.17
CA PHE A 463 19.25 22.75 2.92
C PHE A 463 20.60 23.41 2.65
N MET A 464 21.51 23.30 3.61
CA MET A 464 22.89 23.74 3.42
C MET A 464 23.88 22.75 4.03
N LEU A 465 24.99 22.58 3.33
CA LEU A 465 26.16 21.87 3.83
C LEU A 465 27.20 22.91 4.27
N HIS A 466 27.62 22.80 5.49
CA HIS A 466 28.62 23.68 6.09
C HIS A 466 29.87 22.89 6.44
N ASN A 467 31.03 23.40 6.02
CA ASN A 467 32.31 22.84 6.37
C ASN A 467 33.03 23.82 7.32
N MET A 468 33.22 23.42 8.57
CA MET A 468 33.93 24.19 9.58
C MET A 468 34.96 23.30 10.27
N GLN A 469 36.22 23.71 10.27
CA GLN A 469 37.32 22.98 10.91
C GLN A 469 37.42 21.51 10.46
N ASN A 470 37.26 21.24 9.15
CA ASN A 470 37.23 19.90 8.55
C ASN A 470 36.06 19.00 9.01
N GLN A 471 35.03 19.58 9.63
CA GLN A 471 33.78 18.86 9.92
C GLN A 471 32.66 19.36 9.01
N GLU A 472 32.10 18.46 8.25
CA GLU A 472 30.92 18.74 7.45
C GLU A 472 29.65 18.53 8.28
N ARG A 473 28.81 19.58 8.35
CA ARG A 473 27.50 19.54 9.00
C ARG A 473 26.42 19.97 8.03
N MET A 474 25.29 19.26 8.04
CA MET A 474 24.13 19.60 7.25
C MET A 474 23.05 20.26 8.08
N PHE A 475 22.54 21.37 7.58
CA PHE A 475 21.46 22.14 8.20
C PHE A 475 20.30 22.31 7.24
N ALA A 476 19.09 22.40 7.80
CA ALA A 476 17.88 22.79 7.09
C ALA A 476 17.40 24.14 7.64
N TYR A 477 17.12 25.10 6.75
CA TYR A 477 16.48 26.37 7.09
C TYR A 477 14.98 26.17 7.03
N ILE A 478 14.31 26.25 8.19
CA ILE A 478 12.94 25.77 8.36
C ILE A 478 12.07 26.87 8.97
N ARG A 479 10.87 27.01 8.44
CA ARG A 479 9.79 27.75 9.05
C ARG A 479 9.03 26.82 9.99
N LYS A 480 9.37 26.83 11.26
CA LYS A 480 8.78 25.98 12.29
C LYS A 480 7.35 26.44 12.63
N ILE A 481 6.47 25.53 13.02
CA ILE A 481 5.17 25.90 13.61
C ILE A 481 5.38 26.58 14.97
N LYS A 482 4.48 27.47 15.35
CA LYS A 482 4.60 28.22 16.61
C LYS A 482 4.21 27.37 17.81
N LYS A 483 3.11 26.67 17.73
CA LYS A 483 2.59 25.82 18.80
C LYS A 483 1.63 24.78 18.22
N LEU A 484 1.65 23.56 18.76
CA LEU A 484 0.62 22.57 18.52
C LEU A 484 -0.62 22.88 19.36
N GLU A 485 -1.78 22.83 18.73
CA GLU A 485 -3.06 22.82 19.41
C GLU A 485 -3.42 21.40 19.89
N LYS A 486 -4.61 21.27 20.45
CA LYS A 486 -5.14 20.01 20.98
C LYS A 486 -5.21 18.93 19.89
N ASN A 487 -4.60 17.78 20.13
CA ASN A 487 -4.65 16.62 19.25
C ASN A 487 -6.05 15.97 19.24
N ILE A 488 -6.45 15.47 18.07
CA ILE A 488 -7.67 14.68 17.92
C ILE A 488 -7.28 13.39 17.22
N GLY A 489 -7.17 12.30 17.98
CA GLY A 489 -6.53 11.09 17.49
C GLY A 489 -5.09 11.38 17.05
N ASN A 490 -4.70 10.89 15.88
CA ASN A 490 -3.39 11.13 15.28
C ASN A 490 -3.27 12.48 14.53
N LEU A 491 -4.34 13.29 14.50
CA LEU A 491 -4.32 14.58 13.82
C LEU A 491 -3.82 15.66 14.78
N LYS A 492 -2.80 16.37 14.35
CA LYS A 492 -2.20 17.49 15.07
C LYS A 492 -2.61 18.79 14.40
N PHE A 493 -3.08 19.74 15.19
CA PHE A 493 -3.54 21.05 14.70
C PHE A 493 -2.57 22.14 15.12
N PHE A 494 -2.40 23.15 14.28
CA PHE A 494 -1.64 24.35 14.60
C PHE A 494 -2.25 25.62 13.98
N ASP A 495 -2.05 26.78 14.60
CA ASP A 495 -2.60 28.05 14.12
C ASP A 495 -1.71 28.73 13.08
N CYS A 496 -0.44 28.92 13.43
CA CYS A 496 0.47 29.69 12.59
C CYS A 496 1.91 29.19 12.66
N PHE A 497 2.67 29.61 11.66
CA PHE A 497 4.10 29.41 11.62
C PHE A 497 4.82 30.42 12.53
N GLY A 498 5.91 29.97 13.14
CA GLY A 498 6.86 30.78 13.85
C GLY A 498 7.94 31.40 12.94
N PRO A 499 9.01 31.93 13.53
CA PRO A 499 10.15 32.46 12.80
C PRO A 499 10.90 31.33 12.05
N LEU A 500 11.68 31.75 11.06
CA LEU A 500 12.64 30.88 10.36
C LEU A 500 13.83 30.60 11.29
N GLN A 501 14.28 29.34 11.31
CA GLN A 501 15.44 28.92 12.11
C GLN A 501 16.21 27.79 11.41
N TYR A 502 17.45 27.58 11.84
CA TYR A 502 18.27 26.47 11.40
C TYR A 502 18.10 25.28 12.33
N VAL A 503 18.00 24.11 11.73
CA VAL A 503 17.93 22.83 12.44
C VAL A 503 18.94 21.89 11.79
N GLU A 504 19.68 21.13 12.58
CA GLU A 504 20.52 20.07 12.02
C GLU A 504 19.65 19.03 11.31
N VAL A 505 20.10 18.62 10.12
CA VAL A 505 19.35 17.66 9.28
C VAL A 505 19.13 16.33 9.97
N ILE A 506 19.99 15.95 10.91
CA ILE A 506 19.84 14.73 11.71
C ILE A 506 18.53 14.71 12.55
N GLY A 507 18.02 15.89 12.89
CA GLY A 507 16.75 16.03 13.60
C GLY A 507 15.50 15.89 12.72
N ILE A 508 15.66 15.83 11.39
CA ILE A 508 14.52 15.60 10.48
C ILE A 508 14.17 14.11 10.48
N ASP A 509 12.98 13.80 10.99
CA ASP A 509 12.50 12.43 11.12
C ASP A 509 11.81 11.93 9.83
N ARG A 510 10.76 12.64 9.40
CA ARG A 510 9.95 12.25 8.24
C ARG A 510 9.30 13.42 7.53
N THR A 511 8.83 13.19 6.31
CA THR A 511 7.93 14.13 5.63
C THR A 511 6.51 14.02 6.19
N VAL A 512 5.82 15.15 6.29
CA VAL A 512 4.43 15.27 6.74
C VAL A 512 3.63 16.12 5.77
N GLY A 513 2.30 15.98 5.78
CA GLY A 513 1.40 16.85 5.02
C GLY A 513 0.92 18.03 5.87
N PHE A 514 0.93 19.24 5.31
CA PHE A 514 0.25 20.40 5.91
C PHE A 514 -0.97 20.73 5.05
N PHE A 515 -2.13 20.79 5.70
CA PHE A 515 -3.41 21.09 5.06
C PHE A 515 -4.12 22.22 5.79
N GLU A 516 -4.87 23.00 5.05
CA GLU A 516 -5.71 24.05 5.60
C GLU A 516 -7.18 23.70 5.36
N VAL A 517 -7.96 23.59 6.43
CA VAL A 517 -9.37 23.27 6.40
C VAL A 517 -10.09 24.22 7.34
N TYR A 518 -10.94 25.09 6.79
CA TYR A 518 -11.72 26.07 7.57
C TYR A 518 -10.89 26.88 8.55
N ASP A 519 -9.88 27.59 8.07
CA ASP A 519 -8.96 28.42 8.85
C ASP A 519 -8.10 27.66 9.88
N LYS A 520 -8.17 26.34 9.93
CA LYS A 520 -7.29 25.50 10.75
C LYS A 520 -6.27 24.77 9.92
N LYS A 521 -5.04 24.77 10.39
CA LYS A 521 -3.92 24.06 9.78
C LYS A 521 -3.73 22.72 10.47
N ILE A 522 -3.66 21.67 9.68
CA ILE A 522 -3.60 20.28 10.14
C ILE A 522 -2.29 19.67 9.67
N ILE A 523 -1.66 18.89 10.54
CA ILE A 523 -0.49 18.07 10.24
C ILE A 523 -0.94 16.61 10.15
N ILE A 524 -0.58 15.95 9.07
CA ILE A 524 -0.93 14.56 8.78
C ILE A 524 0.35 13.76 8.51
#